data_e3abc13357935197465d64fc66385b82
#
_entry.id   e3abc13357935197465d64fc66385b82
#
_cell.length_a   1.000
_cell.length_b   1.000
_cell.length_c   1.000
_cell.angle_alpha   90.00
_cell.angle_beta   90.00
_cell.angle_gamma   90.00
#
_symmetry.space_group_name_H-M   'P 1'
#
loop_
_entity.id
_entity.type
_entity.pdbx_description
1 polymer ?
#
loop_
_entity_poly.entity_id
_entity_poly.type
_entity_poly.pdbx_seq_one_letter_code
_entity_poly.pdbx_strand_id
1 'polypeptide(L)'
;MDKNIIKLLTILLIIITTICLIIFSGNKTNESKIKGNIENSENSKTTNTDDGSKISEKNINIVTSFYPIYVMTINVTNGVYGVNVSNMSENLKGCIHDYTLSTDDLKKVEKADVFIETGENLEPFSNKIKSIYPNVKIIDSGKNVSNLISEEENENKNENKNENKNENKDKNENDKSEETSESEVNPHIWMNTKNYCEQVTEIAKQLGEIDINNKEKYMENAENYNKKLDEISNKFSELNLSGVRAVSLDEQLEYLLRQNGMDVISIETDHENSALSADVVSKTINEMKENNVKAIFIDKDSDDKNAKMLANETGARIYRLNSAMNGDNSYDSYIKDMNQNYEILKQVKEYNGRWVDGQMWITFNENNEF
;
A
#
# COMPACT_ATOMS: atom_id res chain seq x y z
N MET A 1 30.69 -7.65 -43.60
CA MET A 1 29.28 -7.36 -43.33
C MET A 1 28.54 -7.37 -44.67
N ASP A 2 27.49 -8.16 -44.77
CA ASP A 2 26.79 -8.43 -46.04
C ASP A 2 26.15 -7.14 -46.55
N LYS A 3 26.33 -6.81 -47.87
CA LYS A 3 25.78 -5.61 -48.53
C LYS A 3 24.26 -5.50 -48.38
N ASN A 4 23.57 -6.61 -48.20
CA ASN A 4 22.13 -6.66 -47.99
C ASN A 4 21.74 -6.23 -46.56
N ILE A 5 22.56 -6.55 -45.55
CA ILE A 5 22.35 -6.11 -44.17
C ILE A 5 22.54 -4.59 -44.05
N ILE A 6 23.54 -4.03 -44.75
CA ILE A 6 23.77 -2.57 -44.77
C ILE A 6 22.57 -1.84 -45.42
N LYS A 7 22.02 -2.36 -46.52
CA LYS A 7 20.82 -1.78 -47.14
C LYS A 7 19.59 -1.84 -46.24
N LEU A 8 19.42 -2.94 -45.51
CA LEU A 8 18.29 -3.10 -44.56
C LEU A 8 18.38 -2.09 -43.41
N LEU A 9 19.57 -1.92 -42.84
CA LEU A 9 19.82 -0.98 -41.76
C LEU A 9 19.64 0.49 -42.19
N THR A 10 20.03 0.83 -43.44
CA THR A 10 19.80 2.19 -44.00
C THR A 10 18.33 2.48 -44.23
N ILE A 11 17.55 1.50 -44.70
CA ILE A 11 16.10 1.65 -44.90
C ILE A 11 15.41 1.82 -43.51
N LEU A 12 15.79 1.04 -42.52
CA LEU A 12 15.25 1.14 -41.15
C LEU A 12 15.55 2.53 -40.53
N LEU A 13 16.76 3.05 -40.71
CA LEU A 13 17.14 4.37 -40.25
C LEU A 13 16.31 5.50 -40.90
N ILE A 14 16.03 5.40 -42.20
CA ILE A 14 15.18 6.35 -42.89
C ILE A 14 13.74 6.31 -42.39
N ILE A 15 13.20 5.13 -42.09
CA ILE A 15 11.85 4.99 -41.55
C ILE A 15 11.78 5.62 -40.14
N ILE A 16 12.77 5.39 -39.30
CA ILE A 16 12.82 5.99 -37.96
C ILE A 16 12.89 7.52 -38.01
N THR A 17 13.72 8.08 -38.91
CA THR A 17 13.84 9.53 -39.04
C THR A 17 12.57 10.17 -39.61
N THR A 18 11.84 9.50 -40.50
CA THR A 18 10.55 10.01 -41.01
C THR A 18 9.46 9.97 -39.97
N ILE A 19 9.41 8.94 -39.09
CA ILE A 19 8.47 8.87 -37.98
C ILE A 19 8.76 9.98 -36.96
N CYS A 20 10.02 10.23 -36.61
CA CYS A 20 10.41 11.34 -35.75
C CYS A 20 10.01 12.71 -36.28
N LEU A 21 10.14 12.94 -37.60
CA LEU A 21 9.73 14.20 -38.23
C LEU A 21 8.21 14.41 -38.25
N ILE A 22 7.42 13.35 -38.36
CA ILE A 22 5.96 13.41 -38.28
C ILE A 22 5.51 13.75 -36.85
N ILE A 23 6.14 13.16 -35.86
CA ILE A 23 5.85 13.44 -34.42
C ILE A 23 6.24 14.88 -34.05
N PHE A 24 7.35 15.40 -34.59
CA PHE A 24 7.81 16.78 -34.33
C PHE A 24 7.00 17.85 -35.09
N SER A 25 6.38 17.49 -36.21
CA SER A 25 5.55 18.41 -37.02
C SER A 25 4.12 18.55 -36.47
N GLY A 26 3.65 17.58 -35.67
CA GLY A 26 2.32 17.59 -35.02
C GLY A 26 2.19 18.53 -33.84
N ASN A 27 3.29 19.08 -33.27
CA ASN A 27 3.30 19.88 -32.05
C ASN A 27 3.50 21.40 -32.26
N LYS A 28 3.32 21.91 -33.50
CA LYS A 28 3.49 23.34 -33.78
C LYS A 28 2.27 23.99 -34.42
N THR A 29 1.09 23.86 -33.82
CA THR A 29 -0.04 24.75 -34.14
C THR A 29 -0.95 24.84 -32.92
N ASN A 30 -0.65 25.74 -31.98
CA ASN A 30 -1.63 26.43 -31.14
C ASN A 30 -0.98 27.40 -30.13
N GLU A 31 -0.08 28.27 -30.63
CA GLU A 31 0.27 29.49 -29.89
C GLU A 31 0.33 30.66 -30.87
N SER A 32 -0.80 31.30 -31.11
CA SER A 32 -0.90 32.72 -31.42
C SER A 32 -2.34 33.09 -31.75
N LYS A 33 -3.00 33.76 -30.83
CA LYS A 33 -3.96 34.86 -31.05
C LYS A 33 -4.89 35.04 -29.85
N ILE A 34 -4.48 35.76 -28.84
CA ILE A 34 -5.38 36.61 -28.05
C ILE A 34 -4.56 37.84 -27.61
N LYS A 35 -4.61 38.92 -28.39
CA LYS A 35 -4.42 40.30 -27.91
C LYS A 35 -5.33 41.21 -28.72
N GLY A 36 -6.16 41.96 -27.99
CA GLY A 36 -6.87 43.20 -28.48
C GLY A 36 -8.34 42.94 -28.83
N ASN A 37 -9.28 43.34 -28.02
CA ASN A 37 -9.87 44.67 -27.94
C ASN A 37 -11.01 44.66 -26.93
N ILE A 38 -10.95 45.54 -26.00
CA ILE A 38 -12.08 46.05 -25.21
C ILE A 38 -12.65 47.22 -26.00
N GLU A 39 -13.92 47.16 -26.36
CA GLU A 39 -14.77 48.35 -26.45
C GLU A 39 -16.25 47.98 -26.61
N ASN A 40 -17.05 48.73 -25.88
CA ASN A 40 -18.49 48.71 -25.69
C ASN A 40 -19.36 48.59 -26.93
N SER A 41 -20.49 47.90 -26.82
CA SER A 41 -21.77 48.43 -27.32
C SER A 41 -22.98 47.72 -26.74
N GLU A 42 -23.92 48.50 -26.30
CA GLU A 42 -25.24 48.10 -25.74
C GLU A 42 -26.21 47.56 -26.83
N ASN A 43 -27.17 46.78 -26.31
CA ASN A 43 -28.54 46.58 -26.81
C ASN A 43 -28.79 45.81 -28.13
N SER A 44 -29.32 44.60 -28.00
CA SER A 44 -30.68 44.34 -28.52
C SER A 44 -31.20 42.94 -28.04
N LYS A 45 -32.44 42.97 -27.57
CA LYS A 45 -33.28 41.81 -27.27
C LYS A 45 -33.46 40.91 -28.49
N THR A 46 -33.20 39.62 -28.33
CA THR A 46 -33.99 38.60 -29.04
C THR A 46 -34.02 37.33 -28.19
N THR A 47 -35.20 36.91 -27.86
CA THR A 47 -35.59 35.67 -27.21
C THR A 47 -35.17 34.48 -28.09
N ASN A 48 -34.37 33.58 -27.54
CA ASN A 48 -34.39 32.17 -27.94
C ASN A 48 -34.17 31.34 -26.67
N THR A 49 -35.20 30.57 -26.36
CA THR A 49 -35.22 29.48 -25.42
C THR A 49 -34.21 28.42 -25.89
N ASP A 50 -33.10 28.31 -25.22
CA ASP A 50 -32.28 27.11 -25.23
C ASP A 50 -32.16 26.64 -23.76
N ASP A 51 -32.88 25.59 -23.43
CA ASP A 51 -32.87 24.90 -22.16
C ASP A 51 -31.54 24.09 -22.06
N GLY A 52 -30.45 24.80 -22.02
CA GLY A 52 -29.17 24.27 -21.63
C GLY A 52 -29.05 24.31 -20.12
N SER A 53 -29.55 23.28 -19.46
CA SER A 53 -29.19 23.06 -18.05
C SER A 53 -27.66 23.01 -17.96
N LYS A 54 -27.04 24.13 -17.57
CA LYS A 54 -25.68 24.10 -17.01
C LYS A 54 -25.74 23.21 -15.79
N ILE A 55 -25.46 21.94 -15.97
CA ILE A 55 -25.05 21.08 -14.88
C ILE A 55 -23.82 21.79 -14.31
N SER A 56 -24.00 22.42 -13.15
CA SER A 56 -22.88 22.90 -12.35
C SER A 56 -22.16 21.64 -11.90
N GLU A 57 -21.15 21.22 -12.67
CA GLU A 57 -20.28 20.12 -12.28
C GLU A 57 -19.59 20.56 -10.98
N LYS A 58 -20.09 20.05 -9.87
CA LYS A 58 -19.51 20.28 -8.55
C LYS A 58 -18.18 19.53 -8.51
N ASN A 59 -17.07 20.24 -8.32
CA ASN A 59 -15.79 19.60 -8.05
C ASN A 59 -15.90 18.79 -6.74
N ILE A 60 -15.33 17.58 -6.75
CA ILE A 60 -15.25 16.72 -5.57
C ILE A 60 -13.80 16.69 -5.11
N ASN A 61 -13.57 17.10 -3.87
CA ASN A 61 -12.26 17.07 -3.24
C ASN A 61 -12.16 15.85 -2.32
N ILE A 62 -11.25 14.98 -2.62
CA ILE A 62 -10.99 13.75 -1.88
C ILE A 62 -9.67 13.91 -1.15
N VAL A 63 -9.68 13.62 0.15
CA VAL A 63 -8.48 13.51 0.98
C VAL A 63 -8.35 12.06 1.44
N THR A 64 -7.18 11.48 1.25
CA THR A 64 -6.87 10.12 1.72
C THR A 64 -6.02 10.18 2.98
N SER A 65 -6.16 9.20 3.86
CA SER A 65 -5.44 9.14 5.13
C SER A 65 -3.92 9.06 4.92
N PHE A 66 -3.47 8.18 4.04
CA PHE A 66 -2.05 7.98 3.78
C PHE A 66 -1.78 7.40 2.37
N TYR A 67 -0.51 7.14 2.08
CA TYR A 67 -0.02 6.87 0.72
C TYR A 67 -0.66 5.68 0.00
N PRO A 68 -0.80 4.45 0.58
CA PRO A 68 -1.45 3.34 -0.10
C PRO A 68 -2.87 3.67 -0.56
N ILE A 69 -3.67 4.33 0.29
CA ILE A 69 -5.04 4.75 -0.04
C ILE A 69 -5.03 5.83 -1.13
N TYR A 70 -4.04 6.72 -1.11
CA TYR A 70 -3.86 7.71 -2.17
C TYR A 70 -3.64 7.05 -3.54
N VAL A 71 -2.74 6.05 -3.61
CA VAL A 71 -2.47 5.34 -4.87
C VAL A 71 -3.69 4.59 -5.38
N MET A 72 -4.46 3.92 -4.50
CA MET A 72 -5.74 3.31 -4.87
C MET A 72 -6.70 4.34 -5.46
N THR A 73 -6.86 5.47 -4.75
CA THR A 73 -7.83 6.50 -5.10
C THR A 73 -7.51 7.20 -6.42
N ILE A 74 -6.24 7.55 -6.69
CA ILE A 74 -5.88 8.15 -7.99
C ILE A 74 -6.12 7.19 -9.15
N ASN A 75 -5.94 5.88 -8.95
CA ASN A 75 -6.26 4.88 -9.97
C ASN A 75 -7.78 4.81 -10.22
N VAL A 76 -8.59 4.76 -9.18
CA VAL A 76 -10.06 4.72 -9.27
C VAL A 76 -10.61 5.99 -9.93
N THR A 77 -10.04 7.15 -9.64
CA THR A 77 -10.51 8.45 -10.13
C THR A 77 -9.86 8.88 -11.45
N ASN A 78 -9.01 8.05 -12.03
CA ASN A 78 -8.25 8.38 -13.24
C ASN A 78 -9.16 8.82 -14.41
N GLY A 79 -8.91 10.04 -14.91
CA GLY A 79 -9.67 10.61 -16.03
C GLY A 79 -11.09 11.04 -15.68
N VAL A 80 -11.50 11.05 -14.42
CA VAL A 80 -12.79 11.60 -13.98
C VAL A 80 -12.65 13.11 -13.81
N TYR A 81 -13.42 13.87 -14.59
CA TYR A 81 -13.37 15.32 -14.55
C TYR A 81 -13.93 15.89 -13.25
N GLY A 82 -13.31 16.95 -12.74
CA GLY A 82 -13.78 17.64 -11.53
C GLY A 82 -13.48 16.91 -10.22
N VAL A 83 -12.69 15.83 -10.24
CA VAL A 83 -12.24 15.12 -9.03
C VAL A 83 -10.79 15.48 -8.73
N ASN A 84 -10.54 15.94 -7.50
CA ASN A 84 -9.21 16.25 -6.99
C ASN A 84 -8.89 15.30 -5.83
N VAL A 85 -7.74 14.64 -5.88
CA VAL A 85 -7.27 13.73 -4.83
C VAL A 85 -6.00 14.28 -4.19
N SER A 86 -5.94 14.28 -2.88
CA SER A 86 -4.75 14.65 -2.12
C SER A 86 -4.49 13.66 -0.98
N ASN A 87 -3.23 13.42 -0.69
CA ASN A 87 -2.80 12.64 0.47
C ASN A 87 -2.70 13.56 1.70
N MET A 88 -3.30 13.17 2.83
CA MET A 88 -3.20 13.92 4.07
C MET A 88 -1.77 13.86 4.63
N SER A 89 -1.23 12.68 4.75
CA SER A 89 0.05 12.40 5.42
C SER A 89 1.23 12.25 4.45
N GLU A 90 1.43 13.23 3.55
CA GLU A 90 2.51 13.19 2.53
C GLU A 90 3.93 13.04 3.10
N ASN A 91 4.15 13.44 4.34
CA ASN A 91 5.44 13.40 5.01
C ASN A 91 5.48 12.35 6.14
N LEU A 92 4.61 11.35 6.07
CA LEU A 92 4.56 10.27 7.06
C LEU A 92 5.93 9.58 7.15
N LYS A 93 6.40 9.45 8.39
CA LYS A 93 7.54 8.61 8.75
C LYS A 93 7.03 7.61 9.78
N GLY A 94 7.29 6.33 9.53
CA GLY A 94 6.75 5.27 10.34
C GLY A 94 5.30 4.92 10.00
N CYS A 95 4.61 4.19 10.86
CA CYS A 95 3.25 3.74 10.60
C CYS A 95 2.21 4.82 10.88
N ILE A 96 1.07 4.74 10.18
CA ILE A 96 -0.03 5.71 10.29
C ILE A 96 -0.75 5.61 11.67
N HIS A 97 -0.70 4.46 12.34
CA HIS A 97 -1.31 4.30 13.66
C HIS A 97 -0.65 5.17 14.74
N ASP A 98 0.63 5.53 14.56
CA ASP A 98 1.35 6.47 15.43
C ASP A 98 1.18 7.94 15.02
N TYR A 99 0.43 8.19 13.94
CA TYR A 99 0.34 9.52 13.35
C TYR A 99 -0.52 10.46 14.18
N THR A 100 0.04 11.62 14.48
CA THR A 100 -0.68 12.71 15.16
C THR A 100 -1.07 13.79 14.15
N LEU A 101 -2.38 14.08 14.06
CA LEU A 101 -2.93 15.12 13.17
C LEU A 101 -2.29 16.48 13.44
N SER A 102 -1.74 17.07 12.41
CA SER A 102 -1.28 18.46 12.38
C SER A 102 -2.43 19.45 12.06
N THR A 103 -2.19 20.73 12.31
CA THR A 103 -3.14 21.77 11.90
C THR A 103 -3.32 21.83 10.37
N ASP A 104 -2.29 21.48 9.61
CA ASP A 104 -2.36 21.51 8.14
C ASP A 104 -3.16 20.34 7.59
N ASP A 105 -3.11 19.16 8.24
CA ASP A 105 -3.97 18.03 7.91
C ASP A 105 -5.45 18.38 8.11
N LEU A 106 -5.76 18.99 9.24
CA LEU A 106 -7.13 19.46 9.53
C LEU A 106 -7.63 20.46 8.48
N LYS A 107 -6.77 21.37 7.99
CA LYS A 107 -7.12 22.29 6.90
C LYS A 107 -7.33 21.61 5.56
N LYS A 108 -6.61 20.49 5.27
CA LYS A 108 -6.85 19.69 4.08
C LYS A 108 -8.24 19.04 4.16
N VAL A 109 -8.54 18.40 5.30
CA VAL A 109 -9.82 17.71 5.53
C VAL A 109 -11.01 18.67 5.58
N GLU A 110 -10.84 19.90 6.12
CA GLU A 110 -11.87 20.94 6.13
C GLU A 110 -12.43 21.24 4.73
N LYS A 111 -11.60 21.11 3.69
CA LYS A 111 -11.97 21.38 2.30
C LYS A 111 -12.40 20.13 1.54
N ALA A 112 -12.39 18.97 2.19
CA ALA A 112 -12.75 17.72 1.57
C ALA A 112 -14.28 17.54 1.51
N ASP A 113 -14.76 16.99 0.42
CA ASP A 113 -16.09 16.39 0.32
C ASP A 113 -16.09 14.94 0.82
N VAL A 114 -14.95 14.24 0.61
CA VAL A 114 -14.76 12.83 0.96
C VAL A 114 -13.39 12.66 1.64
N PHE A 115 -13.36 11.88 2.73
CA PHE A 115 -12.15 11.38 3.36
C PHE A 115 -12.12 9.85 3.23
N ILE A 116 -11.01 9.29 2.77
CA ILE A 116 -10.87 7.84 2.58
C ILE A 116 -9.81 7.32 3.53
N GLU A 117 -10.20 6.32 4.33
CA GLU A 117 -9.35 5.64 5.31
C GLU A 117 -9.23 4.14 5.01
N THR A 118 -8.27 3.47 5.63
CA THR A 118 -8.13 2.02 5.57
C THR A 118 -9.26 1.33 6.31
N GLY A 119 -9.61 1.85 7.48
CA GLY A 119 -10.45 1.15 8.44
C GLY A 119 -9.64 0.21 9.36
N GLU A 120 -10.29 -0.82 9.91
CA GLU A 120 -9.67 -1.80 10.83
C GLU A 120 -8.86 -1.15 11.98
N ASN A 121 -9.33 0.00 12.47
CA ASN A 121 -8.71 0.82 13.51
C ASN A 121 -7.29 1.34 13.21
N LEU A 122 -6.83 1.27 11.96
CA LEU A 122 -5.50 1.76 11.57
C LEU A 122 -5.31 3.25 11.83
N GLU A 123 -6.35 4.06 11.58
CA GLU A 123 -6.32 5.51 11.73
C GLU A 123 -6.95 5.96 13.06
N PRO A 124 -6.16 6.11 14.15
CA PRO A 124 -6.71 6.44 15.48
C PRO A 124 -7.38 7.81 15.54
N PHE A 125 -7.07 8.67 14.56
CA PHE A 125 -7.63 10.02 14.42
C PHE A 125 -8.97 10.07 13.65
N SER A 126 -9.45 8.96 13.08
CA SER A 126 -10.65 8.92 12.24
C SER A 126 -11.89 9.46 12.98
N ASN A 127 -12.12 9.03 14.21
CA ASN A 127 -13.22 9.50 15.05
C ASN A 127 -13.14 11.02 15.32
N LYS A 128 -11.93 11.57 15.45
CA LYS A 128 -11.72 13.01 15.60
C LYS A 128 -12.09 13.77 14.34
N ILE A 129 -11.72 13.26 13.16
CA ILE A 129 -12.13 13.83 11.87
C ILE A 129 -13.65 13.82 11.73
N LYS A 130 -14.31 12.69 12.01
CA LYS A 130 -15.77 12.54 11.98
C LYS A 130 -16.47 13.55 12.89
N SER A 131 -15.90 13.79 14.07
CA SER A 131 -16.46 14.73 15.04
C SER A 131 -16.31 16.21 14.64
N ILE A 132 -15.14 16.59 14.10
CA ILE A 132 -14.84 17.98 13.71
C ILE A 132 -15.54 18.34 12.40
N TYR A 133 -15.61 17.41 11.46
CA TYR A 133 -16.12 17.63 10.10
C TYR A 133 -17.28 16.68 9.75
N PRO A 134 -18.45 16.82 10.41
CA PRO A 134 -19.56 15.88 10.26
C PRO A 134 -20.19 15.84 8.85
N ASN A 135 -19.87 16.80 8.00
CA ASN A 135 -20.35 16.85 6.61
C ASN A 135 -19.43 16.12 5.62
N VAL A 136 -18.19 15.82 6.00
CA VAL A 136 -17.26 15.05 5.17
C VAL A 136 -17.73 13.60 5.12
N LYS A 137 -17.85 13.04 3.92
CA LYS A 137 -18.20 11.63 3.75
C LYS A 137 -16.98 10.77 4.01
N ILE A 138 -17.11 9.80 4.88
CA ILE A 138 -16.03 8.85 5.17
C ILE A 138 -16.24 7.60 4.32
N ILE A 139 -15.20 7.18 3.64
CA ILE A 139 -15.09 5.89 2.97
C ILE A 139 -14.09 5.04 3.75
N ASP A 140 -14.56 3.93 4.27
CA ASP A 140 -13.77 2.88 4.87
C ASP A 140 -13.46 1.84 3.78
N SER A 141 -12.20 1.78 3.34
CA SER A 141 -11.80 0.90 2.24
C SER A 141 -11.66 -0.56 2.67
N GLY A 142 -11.41 -0.82 3.95
CA GLY A 142 -11.24 -2.17 4.51
C GLY A 142 -12.56 -2.88 4.84
N LYS A 143 -13.68 -2.16 4.85
CA LYS A 143 -14.99 -2.63 5.33
C LYS A 143 -15.42 -4.03 4.87
N ASN A 144 -15.04 -4.46 3.68
CA ASN A 144 -15.42 -5.74 3.09
C ASN A 144 -14.24 -6.62 2.72
N VAL A 145 -13.07 -6.35 3.29
CA VAL A 145 -11.87 -7.17 3.07
C VAL A 145 -12.03 -8.50 3.78
N SER A 146 -11.65 -9.60 3.09
CA SER A 146 -11.96 -10.95 3.53
C SER A 146 -10.80 -11.71 4.18
N ASN A 147 -9.56 -11.34 3.88
CA ASN A 147 -8.38 -12.06 4.35
C ASN A 147 -7.69 -11.28 5.49
N LEU A 148 -8.32 -11.27 6.66
CA LEU A 148 -7.81 -10.58 7.84
C LEU A 148 -6.94 -11.53 8.69
N ILE A 149 -5.86 -10.99 9.27
CA ILE A 149 -5.01 -11.68 10.23
C ILE A 149 -5.46 -11.24 11.62
N SER A 150 -5.91 -12.18 12.46
CA SER A 150 -6.26 -11.94 13.86
C SER A 150 -5.01 -12.03 14.73
N GLU A 151 -4.86 -11.12 15.67
CA GLU A 151 -3.76 -11.11 16.66
C GLU A 151 -3.81 -12.30 17.60
N GLU A 152 -5.01 -12.83 17.93
CA GLU A 152 -5.15 -14.04 18.76
C GLU A 152 -4.48 -15.29 18.15
N GLU A 153 -4.30 -15.35 16.82
CA GLU A 153 -3.57 -16.45 16.20
C GLU A 153 -2.06 -16.39 16.49
N ASN A 154 -1.53 -15.25 16.85
CA ASN A 154 -0.11 -15.06 17.17
C ASN A 154 0.21 -15.42 18.64
N GLU A 155 -0.68 -15.11 19.59
CA GLU A 155 -0.48 -15.41 21.01
C GLU A 155 -0.56 -16.93 21.30
N ASN A 156 -1.47 -17.66 20.65
CA ASN A 156 -1.67 -19.08 20.89
C ASN A 156 -0.52 -19.99 20.45
N LYS A 157 0.43 -19.51 19.66
CA LYS A 157 1.64 -20.27 19.30
C LYS A 157 2.76 -20.15 20.35
N ASN A 158 2.71 -19.14 21.22
CA ASN A 158 3.75 -18.85 22.23
C ASN A 158 3.42 -19.32 23.65
N GLU A 159 2.18 -19.74 23.96
CA GLU A 159 1.84 -20.28 25.29
C GLU A 159 2.05 -21.80 25.35
N ASN A 160 3.30 -22.22 25.53
CA ASN A 160 3.62 -23.51 26.12
C ASN A 160 3.79 -23.37 27.64
N LYS A 161 2.70 -23.62 28.34
CA LYS A 161 2.62 -24.10 29.73
C LYS A 161 3.63 -23.53 30.75
N ASN A 162 3.19 -22.55 31.50
CA ASN A 162 3.48 -22.55 32.93
C ASN A 162 2.23 -22.12 33.73
N GLU A 163 1.41 -23.11 34.08
CA GLU A 163 0.40 -22.95 35.11
C GLU A 163 1.10 -22.68 36.45
N ASN A 164 0.97 -21.48 36.98
CA ASN A 164 1.03 -21.25 38.39
C ASN A 164 -0.14 -20.33 38.80
N LYS A 165 -1.24 -20.99 39.14
CA LYS A 165 -2.38 -20.37 39.82
C LYS A 165 -1.91 -19.79 41.16
N ASN A 166 -2.10 -18.49 41.36
CA ASN A 166 -2.34 -17.93 42.66
C ASN A 166 -3.60 -17.06 42.59
N GLU A 167 -4.66 -17.66 43.15
CA GLU A 167 -5.94 -16.99 43.42
C GLU A 167 -5.75 -15.88 44.44
N ASN A 168 -6.19 -14.66 44.12
CA ASN A 168 -6.77 -13.78 45.13
C ASN A 168 -8.00 -13.09 44.50
N LYS A 169 -9.16 -13.59 44.95
CA LYS A 169 -10.46 -12.99 44.75
C LYS A 169 -10.57 -11.75 45.62
N ASP A 170 -10.80 -10.59 45.04
CA ASP A 170 -11.64 -9.58 45.64
C ASP A 170 -12.69 -9.11 44.62
N LYS A 171 -13.95 -9.43 44.98
CA LYS A 171 -15.15 -9.06 44.24
C LYS A 171 -15.45 -7.58 44.45
N ASN A 172 -15.64 -6.85 43.36
CA ASN A 172 -16.60 -5.74 43.33
C ASN A 172 -17.43 -5.84 42.06
N GLU A 173 -18.70 -6.16 42.23
CA GLU A 173 -19.74 -6.10 41.20
C GLU A 173 -20.08 -4.63 40.92
N ASN A 174 -20.00 -4.19 39.67
CA ASN A 174 -21.00 -3.44 38.92
C ASN A 174 -20.28 -2.61 37.85
N ASP A 175 -20.20 -3.15 36.66
CA ASP A 175 -20.59 -2.44 35.42
C ASP A 175 -20.61 -3.49 34.30
N LYS A 176 -21.81 -3.88 33.87
CA LYS A 176 -22.00 -4.68 32.66
C LYS A 176 -22.09 -3.72 31.51
N SER A 177 -20.98 -3.34 30.93
CA SER A 177 -20.90 -3.09 29.50
C SER A 177 -20.49 -4.42 28.85
N GLU A 178 -21.32 -4.97 27.99
CA GLU A 178 -20.94 -6.05 27.08
C GLU A 178 -19.89 -5.47 26.11
N GLU A 179 -18.63 -5.46 26.49
CA GLU A 179 -17.54 -5.41 25.55
C GLU A 179 -17.49 -6.79 24.90
N THR A 180 -18.06 -6.88 23.70
CA THR A 180 -17.67 -7.91 22.75
C THR A 180 -16.19 -7.68 22.48
N SER A 181 -15.34 -8.56 22.97
CA SER A 181 -13.94 -8.62 22.57
C SER A 181 -13.94 -9.00 21.08
N GLU A 182 -14.02 -7.99 20.21
CA GLU A 182 -13.64 -8.18 18.84
C GLU A 182 -12.13 -8.46 18.88
N SER A 183 -11.70 -9.62 18.36
CA SER A 183 -10.28 -9.94 18.25
C SER A 183 -9.60 -8.82 17.47
N GLU A 184 -8.53 -8.30 18.02
CA GLU A 184 -7.75 -7.27 17.34
C GLU A 184 -7.22 -7.85 16.03
N VAL A 185 -7.36 -7.07 14.96
CA VAL A 185 -6.96 -7.44 13.60
C VAL A 185 -5.73 -6.64 13.25
N ASN A 186 -4.70 -7.29 12.67
CA ASN A 186 -3.58 -6.57 12.09
C ASN A 186 -4.10 -5.64 10.97
N PRO A 187 -4.00 -4.31 11.13
CA PRO A 187 -4.67 -3.37 10.22
C PRO A 187 -3.91 -3.10 8.92
N HIS A 188 -2.73 -3.70 8.71
CA HIS A 188 -1.86 -3.45 7.55
C HIS A 188 -2.30 -4.24 6.30
N ILE A 189 -3.61 -4.25 6.07
CA ILE A 189 -4.30 -5.09 5.08
C ILE A 189 -3.86 -4.86 3.63
N TRP A 190 -3.37 -3.66 3.29
CA TRP A 190 -2.91 -3.33 1.92
C TRP A 190 -1.69 -4.12 1.48
N MET A 191 -0.97 -4.74 2.39
CA MET A 191 0.20 -5.57 2.07
C MET A 191 -0.15 -6.95 1.52
N ASN A 192 -1.40 -7.38 1.63
CA ASN A 192 -1.92 -8.51 0.85
C ASN A 192 -2.48 -8.00 -0.47
N THR A 193 -1.96 -8.49 -1.60
CA THR A 193 -2.36 -8.02 -2.93
C THR A 193 -3.83 -8.25 -3.26
N LYS A 194 -4.46 -9.29 -2.70
CA LYS A 194 -5.90 -9.55 -2.87
C LYS A 194 -6.73 -8.56 -2.05
N ASN A 195 -6.33 -8.32 -0.80
CA ASN A 195 -6.97 -7.30 0.05
C ASN A 195 -6.89 -5.92 -0.61
N TYR A 196 -5.74 -5.60 -1.22
CA TYR A 196 -5.57 -4.35 -1.96
C TYR A 196 -6.57 -4.24 -3.12
N CYS A 197 -6.82 -5.31 -3.89
CA CYS A 197 -7.85 -5.34 -4.94
C CYS A 197 -9.26 -5.14 -4.38
N GLU A 198 -9.56 -5.74 -3.21
CA GLU A 198 -10.84 -5.58 -2.53
C GLU A 198 -11.04 -4.14 -2.06
N GLN A 199 -10.00 -3.51 -1.48
CA GLN A 199 -10.00 -2.09 -1.10
C GLN A 199 -10.22 -1.15 -2.30
N VAL A 200 -9.53 -1.38 -3.42
CA VAL A 200 -9.72 -0.63 -4.68
C VAL A 200 -11.17 -0.71 -5.14
N THR A 201 -11.75 -1.90 -5.09
CA THR A 201 -13.16 -2.13 -5.48
C THR A 201 -14.13 -1.42 -4.54
N GLU A 202 -13.88 -1.47 -3.23
CA GLU A 202 -14.73 -0.83 -2.23
C GLU A 202 -14.68 0.70 -2.34
N ILE A 203 -13.49 1.29 -2.58
CA ILE A 203 -13.36 2.73 -2.87
C ILE A 203 -14.20 3.12 -4.09
N ALA A 204 -14.10 2.37 -5.19
CA ALA A 204 -14.85 2.66 -6.41
C ALA A 204 -16.37 2.58 -6.20
N LYS A 205 -16.83 1.59 -5.46
CA LYS A 205 -18.23 1.39 -5.12
C LYS A 205 -18.78 2.54 -4.29
N GLN A 206 -18.11 2.89 -3.18
CA GLN A 206 -18.55 3.96 -2.29
C GLN A 206 -18.47 5.34 -2.95
N LEU A 207 -17.41 5.62 -3.74
CA LEU A 207 -17.36 6.84 -4.56
C LEU A 207 -18.50 6.90 -5.56
N GLY A 208 -18.85 5.79 -6.20
CA GLY A 208 -19.98 5.71 -7.12
C GLY A 208 -21.36 5.89 -6.45
N GLU A 209 -21.47 5.70 -5.13
CA GLU A 209 -22.67 6.04 -4.34
C GLU A 209 -22.74 7.54 -4.03
N ILE A 210 -21.60 8.20 -3.86
CA ILE A 210 -21.49 9.64 -3.59
C ILE A 210 -21.64 10.45 -4.89
N ASP A 211 -21.03 9.98 -5.95
CA ASP A 211 -20.99 10.59 -7.28
C ASP A 211 -21.56 9.64 -8.33
N ILE A 212 -22.89 9.58 -8.34
CA ILE A 212 -23.64 8.63 -9.18
C ILE A 212 -23.39 8.82 -10.68
N ASN A 213 -23.06 10.04 -11.12
CA ASN A 213 -22.82 10.34 -12.53
C ASN A 213 -21.53 9.71 -13.06
N ASN A 214 -20.54 9.50 -12.19
CA ASN A 214 -19.25 8.91 -12.54
C ASN A 214 -19.08 7.47 -12.05
N LYS A 215 -20.16 6.86 -11.49
CA LYS A 215 -20.12 5.50 -10.93
C LYS A 215 -19.54 4.46 -11.88
N GLU A 216 -20.00 4.44 -13.13
CA GLU A 216 -19.52 3.48 -14.12
C GLU A 216 -18.03 3.67 -14.40
N LYS A 217 -17.55 4.94 -14.42
CA LYS A 217 -16.14 5.23 -14.66
C LYS A 217 -15.25 4.81 -13.50
N TYR A 218 -15.68 5.01 -12.25
CA TYR A 218 -14.96 4.51 -11.07
C TYR A 218 -14.84 2.99 -11.10
N MET A 219 -15.93 2.28 -11.39
CA MET A 219 -15.93 0.82 -11.48
C MET A 219 -15.05 0.28 -12.62
N GLU A 220 -15.12 0.90 -13.81
CA GLU A 220 -14.25 0.56 -14.94
C GLU A 220 -12.76 0.74 -14.59
N ASN A 221 -12.42 1.86 -13.96
CA ASN A 221 -11.05 2.16 -13.55
C ASN A 221 -10.54 1.15 -12.51
N ALA A 222 -11.37 0.82 -11.50
CA ALA A 222 -11.04 -0.19 -10.50
C ALA A 222 -10.82 -1.57 -11.14
N GLU A 223 -11.70 -2.00 -12.04
CA GLU A 223 -11.53 -3.26 -12.77
C GLU A 223 -10.22 -3.30 -13.58
N ASN A 224 -9.91 -2.21 -14.28
CA ASN A 224 -8.69 -2.11 -15.08
C ASN A 224 -7.42 -2.11 -14.20
N TYR A 225 -7.47 -1.48 -13.03
CA TYR A 225 -6.36 -1.50 -12.09
C TYR A 225 -6.20 -2.87 -11.44
N ASN A 226 -7.31 -3.50 -11.01
CA ASN A 226 -7.30 -4.84 -10.43
C ASN A 226 -6.75 -5.90 -11.40
N LYS A 227 -6.98 -5.81 -12.71
CA LYS A 227 -6.34 -6.71 -13.70
C LYS A 227 -4.82 -6.66 -13.62
N LYS A 228 -4.22 -5.47 -13.42
CA LYS A 228 -2.76 -5.32 -13.26
C LYS A 228 -2.29 -5.88 -11.91
N LEU A 229 -3.09 -5.70 -10.86
CA LEU A 229 -2.80 -6.23 -9.52
C LEU A 229 -2.90 -7.76 -9.48
N ASP A 230 -3.82 -8.35 -10.23
CA ASP A 230 -3.96 -9.80 -10.38
C ASP A 230 -2.71 -10.44 -10.99
N GLU A 231 -2.04 -9.75 -11.93
CA GLU A 231 -0.78 -10.24 -12.51
C GLU A 231 0.32 -10.40 -11.44
N ILE A 232 0.46 -9.42 -10.53
CA ILE A 232 1.44 -9.53 -9.45
C ILE A 232 1.00 -10.51 -8.36
N SER A 233 -0.30 -10.57 -8.06
CA SER A 233 -0.87 -11.54 -7.13
C SER A 233 -0.63 -12.99 -7.59
N ASN A 234 -0.75 -13.24 -8.89
CA ASN A 234 -0.46 -14.55 -9.48
C ASN A 234 1.02 -14.90 -9.37
N LYS A 235 1.94 -13.95 -9.63
CA LYS A 235 3.38 -14.16 -9.43
C LYS A 235 3.70 -14.59 -7.98
N PHE A 236 3.12 -13.91 -6.99
CA PHE A 236 3.28 -14.29 -5.59
C PHE A 236 2.72 -15.69 -5.30
N SER A 237 1.56 -16.04 -5.82
CA SER A 237 0.95 -17.35 -5.64
C SER A 237 1.82 -18.47 -6.22
N GLU A 238 2.48 -18.24 -7.36
CA GLU A 238 3.41 -19.20 -8.00
C GLU A 238 4.72 -19.34 -7.24
N LEU A 239 5.08 -18.32 -6.42
CA LEU A 239 6.32 -18.35 -5.66
C LEU A 239 6.32 -19.50 -4.65
N ASN A 240 5.22 -19.73 -3.96
CA ASN A 240 5.02 -20.79 -2.97
C ASN A 240 6.19 -20.94 -1.99
N LEU A 241 6.14 -20.21 -0.89
CA LEU A 241 7.12 -20.24 0.20
C LEU A 241 6.63 -21.06 1.39
N SER A 242 5.70 -22.01 1.16
CA SER A 242 5.19 -22.91 2.21
C SER A 242 6.34 -23.69 2.85
N GLY A 243 6.36 -23.72 4.18
CA GLY A 243 7.41 -24.34 4.97
C GLY A 243 8.64 -23.47 5.22
N VAL A 244 8.70 -22.25 4.67
CA VAL A 244 9.70 -21.25 5.06
C VAL A 244 9.24 -20.59 6.34
N ARG A 245 10.07 -20.71 7.39
CA ARG A 245 9.88 -19.96 8.63
C ARG A 245 10.72 -18.70 8.62
N ALA A 246 10.12 -17.59 9.07
CA ALA A 246 10.73 -16.30 9.07
C ALA A 246 10.38 -15.51 10.35
N VAL A 247 11.25 -14.58 10.73
CA VAL A 247 10.96 -13.52 11.70
C VAL A 247 10.64 -12.25 10.94
N SER A 248 9.58 -11.56 11.29
CA SER A 248 9.31 -10.18 10.87
C SER A 248 9.49 -9.24 12.07
N LEU A 249 10.28 -8.17 11.88
CA LEU A 249 10.46 -7.11 12.87
C LEU A 249 9.58 -5.90 12.58
N ASP A 250 8.85 -5.93 11.48
CA ASP A 250 7.90 -4.91 11.08
C ASP A 250 6.55 -5.60 10.79
N GLU A 251 5.57 -5.34 11.63
CA GLU A 251 4.23 -5.94 11.61
C GLU A 251 3.53 -5.75 10.26
N GLN A 252 3.73 -4.58 9.64
CA GLN A 252 3.16 -4.24 8.34
C GLN A 252 3.53 -5.23 7.22
N LEU A 253 4.62 -5.99 7.33
CA LEU A 253 5.04 -6.95 6.32
C LEU A 253 4.32 -8.32 6.42
N GLU A 254 3.62 -8.57 7.52
CA GLU A 254 3.07 -9.89 7.84
C GLU A 254 2.11 -10.40 6.77
N TYR A 255 1.19 -9.55 6.28
CA TYR A 255 0.26 -9.93 5.21
C TYR A 255 0.97 -10.38 3.94
N LEU A 256 2.05 -9.68 3.55
CA LEU A 256 2.82 -10.04 2.36
C LEU A 256 3.53 -11.38 2.54
N LEU A 257 4.07 -11.64 3.72
CA LEU A 257 4.79 -12.88 4.01
C LEU A 257 3.83 -14.07 4.08
N ARG A 258 2.73 -13.94 4.81
CA ARG A 258 1.72 -15.01 4.98
C ARG A 258 0.98 -15.33 3.70
N GLN A 259 0.67 -14.36 2.84
CA GLN A 259 0.04 -14.65 1.54
C GLN A 259 0.90 -15.54 0.64
N ASN A 260 2.23 -15.53 0.85
CA ASN A 260 3.18 -16.41 0.15
C ASN A 260 3.39 -17.77 0.83
N GLY A 261 2.64 -18.06 1.91
CA GLY A 261 2.67 -19.34 2.61
C GLY A 261 3.75 -19.47 3.66
N MET A 262 4.42 -18.38 4.05
CA MET A 262 5.42 -18.40 5.12
C MET A 262 4.78 -18.58 6.50
N ASP A 263 5.47 -19.29 7.39
CA ASP A 263 5.19 -19.31 8.82
C ASP A 263 5.99 -18.17 9.47
N VAL A 264 5.29 -17.12 9.90
CA VAL A 264 5.89 -15.85 10.36
C VAL A 264 5.79 -15.75 11.87
N ILE A 265 6.93 -15.54 12.51
CA ILE A 265 7.06 -15.11 13.89
C ILE A 265 7.11 -13.59 13.86
N SER A 266 6.02 -12.94 14.25
CA SER A 266 5.94 -11.48 14.36
C SER A 266 6.48 -11.06 15.73
N ILE A 267 7.33 -10.03 15.74
CA ILE A 267 7.86 -9.44 16.96
C ILE A 267 7.31 -8.04 17.05
N GLU A 268 6.39 -7.88 17.98
CA GLU A 268 5.85 -6.55 18.29
C GLU A 268 6.92 -5.74 19.03
N THR A 269 7.07 -4.51 18.62
CA THR A 269 7.86 -3.50 19.34
C THR A 269 6.93 -2.39 19.76
N ASP A 270 7.09 -1.88 20.99
CA ASP A 270 6.25 -0.80 21.51
C ASP A 270 6.20 0.44 20.61
N HIS A 271 7.20 0.62 19.74
CA HIS A 271 7.27 1.66 18.71
C HIS A 271 8.22 1.20 17.60
N GLU A 272 7.95 1.58 16.36
CA GLU A 272 8.87 1.38 15.26
C GLU A 272 10.29 1.84 15.62
N ASN A 273 11.28 0.99 15.33
CA ASN A 273 12.69 1.22 15.64
C ASN A 273 13.07 1.26 17.14
N SER A 274 12.21 0.86 18.06
CA SER A 274 12.59 0.71 19.47
C SER A 274 13.55 -0.47 19.66
N ALA A 275 14.43 -0.37 20.65
CA ALA A 275 15.29 -1.47 21.02
C ALA A 275 14.46 -2.59 21.65
N LEU A 276 14.61 -3.82 21.15
CA LEU A 276 13.99 -4.99 21.75
C LEU A 276 14.49 -5.19 23.17
N SER A 277 13.63 -5.60 24.10
CA SER A 277 14.05 -5.96 25.44
C SER A 277 14.95 -7.20 25.41
N ALA A 278 15.84 -7.33 26.41
CA ALA A 278 16.74 -8.49 26.48
C ALA A 278 15.99 -9.83 26.53
N ASP A 279 14.80 -9.84 27.14
CA ASP A 279 13.95 -11.04 27.20
C ASP A 279 13.37 -11.39 25.84
N VAL A 280 12.84 -10.42 25.10
CA VAL A 280 12.33 -10.61 23.73
C VAL A 280 13.45 -11.12 22.83
N VAL A 281 14.62 -10.48 22.85
CA VAL A 281 15.79 -10.93 22.08
C VAL A 281 16.16 -12.37 22.37
N SER A 282 16.26 -12.72 23.66
CA SER A 282 16.64 -14.08 24.07
C SER A 282 15.61 -15.12 23.64
N LYS A 283 14.31 -14.85 23.82
CA LYS A 283 13.23 -15.72 23.36
C LYS A 283 13.27 -15.90 21.84
N THR A 284 13.37 -14.80 21.08
CA THR A 284 13.44 -14.84 19.64
C THR A 284 14.62 -15.65 19.12
N ILE A 285 15.83 -15.45 19.68
CA ILE A 285 17.02 -16.21 19.29
C ILE A 285 16.82 -17.73 19.54
N ASN A 286 16.24 -18.10 20.68
CA ASN A 286 15.97 -19.50 20.99
C ASN A 286 14.94 -20.09 20.03
N GLU A 287 13.85 -19.40 19.78
CA GLU A 287 12.81 -19.82 18.86
C GLU A 287 13.33 -19.94 17.42
N MET A 288 14.14 -19.00 16.97
CA MET A 288 14.80 -19.06 15.66
C MET A 288 15.72 -20.27 15.53
N LYS A 289 16.47 -20.60 16.58
CA LYS A 289 17.37 -21.77 16.59
C LYS A 289 16.61 -23.08 16.60
N GLU A 290 15.59 -23.20 17.47
CA GLU A 290 14.75 -24.39 17.60
C GLU A 290 13.97 -24.70 16.32
N ASN A 291 13.47 -23.66 15.66
CA ASN A 291 12.69 -23.76 14.45
C ASN A 291 13.50 -23.63 13.16
N ASN A 292 14.83 -23.54 13.25
CA ASN A 292 15.75 -23.39 12.11
C ASN A 292 15.36 -22.19 11.20
N VAL A 293 14.96 -21.06 11.76
CA VAL A 293 14.61 -19.84 11.03
C VAL A 293 15.84 -19.28 10.34
N LYS A 294 15.75 -19.01 9.03
CA LYS A 294 16.87 -18.53 8.21
C LYS A 294 16.62 -17.18 7.55
N ALA A 295 15.44 -16.61 7.71
CA ALA A 295 15.06 -15.32 7.14
C ALA A 295 14.56 -14.37 8.23
N ILE A 296 15.07 -13.14 8.20
CA ILE A 296 14.60 -11.99 9.00
C ILE A 296 14.13 -10.94 8.02
N PHE A 297 12.91 -10.45 8.17
CA PHE A 297 12.34 -9.40 7.34
C PHE A 297 12.20 -8.11 8.11
N ILE A 298 12.58 -7.01 7.45
CA ILE A 298 12.41 -5.64 7.92
C ILE A 298 11.92 -4.76 6.77
N ASP A 299 11.27 -3.65 7.08
CA ASP A 299 10.97 -2.64 6.07
C ASP A 299 12.27 -2.04 5.52
N LYS A 300 12.24 -1.61 4.26
CA LYS A 300 13.42 -1.04 3.58
C LYS A 300 13.96 0.20 4.27
N ASP A 301 13.10 0.95 4.96
CA ASP A 301 13.41 2.22 5.61
C ASP A 301 13.65 2.06 7.12
N SER A 302 13.42 0.85 7.71
CA SER A 302 13.64 0.56 9.13
C SER A 302 15.11 0.47 9.51
N ASP A 303 15.42 0.82 10.79
CA ASP A 303 16.75 0.59 11.41
C ASP A 303 17.02 -0.93 11.51
N ASP A 304 18.22 -1.35 11.17
CA ASP A 304 18.58 -2.76 11.11
C ASP A 304 19.34 -3.30 12.33
N LYS A 305 19.45 -2.54 13.42
CA LYS A 305 20.22 -2.95 14.60
C LYS A 305 19.70 -4.23 15.23
N ASN A 306 18.38 -4.32 15.45
CA ASN A 306 17.74 -5.52 15.98
C ASN A 306 17.92 -6.70 15.02
N ALA A 307 17.71 -6.49 13.73
CA ALA A 307 17.88 -7.52 12.71
C ALA A 307 19.32 -8.04 12.65
N LYS A 308 20.32 -7.15 12.69
CA LYS A 308 21.74 -7.52 12.72
C LYS A 308 22.11 -8.31 13.98
N MET A 309 21.57 -7.93 15.14
CA MET A 309 21.79 -8.66 16.38
C MET A 309 21.27 -10.10 16.27
N LEU A 310 20.02 -10.29 15.84
CA LEU A 310 19.42 -11.60 15.64
C LEU A 310 20.16 -12.41 14.57
N ALA A 311 20.54 -11.79 13.46
CA ALA A 311 21.28 -12.41 12.38
C ALA A 311 22.66 -12.94 12.84
N ASN A 312 23.40 -12.16 13.63
CA ASN A 312 24.71 -12.56 14.17
C ASN A 312 24.63 -13.78 15.09
N GLU A 313 23.55 -13.89 15.87
CA GLU A 313 23.37 -14.97 16.84
C GLU A 313 22.80 -16.26 16.22
N THR A 314 22.08 -16.15 15.09
CA THR A 314 21.35 -17.26 14.48
C THR A 314 21.88 -17.70 13.12
N GLY A 315 22.68 -16.85 12.47
CA GLY A 315 23.12 -17.05 11.09
C GLY A 315 22.02 -16.83 10.06
N ALA A 316 20.88 -16.22 10.43
CA ALA A 316 19.81 -15.89 9.51
C ALA A 316 20.19 -14.71 8.59
N ARG A 317 19.57 -14.64 7.40
CA ARG A 317 19.75 -13.54 6.47
C ARG A 317 18.69 -12.46 6.69
N ILE A 318 19.09 -11.21 6.53
CA ILE A 318 18.19 -10.05 6.57
C ILE A 318 17.72 -9.74 5.16
N TYR A 319 16.41 -9.60 5.00
CA TYR A 319 15.76 -9.19 3.76
C TYR A 319 14.96 -7.91 4.01
N ARG A 320 15.13 -6.92 3.13
CA ARG A 320 14.43 -5.65 3.21
C ARG A 320 13.29 -5.63 2.21
N LEU A 321 12.06 -5.51 2.69
CA LEU A 321 10.87 -5.40 1.87
C LEU A 321 10.34 -3.96 1.90
N ASN A 322 9.57 -3.60 0.89
CA ASN A 322 8.93 -2.31 0.80
C ASN A 322 7.48 -2.42 1.29
N SER A 323 7.13 -1.71 2.34
CA SER A 323 5.78 -1.66 2.89
C SER A 323 4.79 -0.82 2.07
N ALA A 324 5.25 -0.22 0.98
CA ALA A 324 4.46 0.66 0.12
C ALA A 324 3.86 1.89 0.83
N MET A 325 4.45 2.30 1.97
CA MET A 325 4.01 3.46 2.75
C MET A 325 4.37 4.80 2.11
N ASN A 326 5.25 4.80 1.13
CA ASN A 326 5.69 5.96 0.36
C ASN A 326 6.09 5.54 -1.06
N GLY A 327 6.20 6.49 -1.98
CA GLY A 327 6.59 6.18 -3.36
C GLY A 327 6.64 7.41 -4.27
N ASP A 328 6.57 7.18 -5.58
CA ASP A 328 6.77 8.21 -6.62
C ASP A 328 5.47 8.93 -7.05
N ASN A 329 4.37 8.73 -6.35
CA ASN A 329 3.03 9.25 -6.66
C ASN A 329 2.49 8.84 -8.05
N SER A 330 3.08 7.82 -8.68
CA SER A 330 2.57 7.30 -9.94
C SER A 330 1.42 6.32 -9.75
N TYR A 331 0.61 6.15 -10.78
CA TYR A 331 -0.46 5.15 -10.81
C TYR A 331 0.03 3.72 -10.60
N ASP A 332 1.25 3.42 -11.03
CA ASP A 332 1.85 2.08 -10.92
C ASP A 332 2.79 1.94 -9.71
N SER A 333 2.81 2.90 -8.76
CA SER A 333 3.73 2.91 -7.62
C SER A 333 3.66 1.61 -6.81
N TYR A 334 2.47 1.23 -6.35
CA TYR A 334 2.26 -0.01 -5.59
C TYR A 334 2.72 -1.26 -6.37
N ILE A 335 2.42 -1.33 -7.67
CA ILE A 335 2.83 -2.45 -8.52
C ILE A 335 4.35 -2.54 -8.63
N LYS A 336 5.05 -1.40 -8.71
CA LYS A 336 6.52 -1.36 -8.71
C LYS A 336 7.09 -1.89 -7.40
N ASP A 337 6.54 -1.44 -6.27
CA ASP A 337 6.96 -1.88 -4.94
C ASP A 337 6.74 -3.39 -4.75
N MET A 338 5.58 -3.90 -5.13
CA MET A 338 5.28 -5.33 -5.06
C MET A 338 6.15 -6.17 -6.01
N ASN A 339 6.52 -5.66 -7.20
CA ASN A 339 7.48 -6.36 -8.06
C ASN A 339 8.89 -6.41 -7.45
N GLN A 340 9.34 -5.35 -6.77
CA GLN A 340 10.61 -5.37 -6.02
C GLN A 340 10.55 -6.41 -4.89
N ASN A 341 9.47 -6.44 -4.12
CA ASN A 341 9.26 -7.43 -3.08
C ASN A 341 9.27 -8.86 -3.63
N TYR A 342 8.64 -9.08 -4.79
CA TYR A 342 8.65 -10.39 -5.46
C TYR A 342 10.08 -10.86 -5.77
N GLU A 343 10.94 -9.99 -6.33
CA GLU A 343 12.32 -10.37 -6.64
C GLU A 343 13.14 -10.67 -5.37
N ILE A 344 12.85 -10.01 -4.24
CA ILE A 344 13.48 -10.32 -2.96
C ILE A 344 12.99 -11.67 -2.43
N LEU A 345 11.68 -11.90 -2.41
CA LEU A 345 11.09 -13.17 -1.94
C LEU A 345 11.52 -14.39 -2.81
N LYS A 346 11.75 -14.17 -4.10
CA LYS A 346 12.33 -15.18 -4.98
C LYS A 346 13.73 -15.61 -4.54
N GLN A 347 14.57 -14.67 -4.05
CA GLN A 347 15.88 -15.01 -3.49
C GLN A 347 15.75 -15.86 -2.22
N VAL A 348 14.72 -15.62 -1.39
CA VAL A 348 14.44 -16.46 -0.21
C VAL A 348 14.15 -17.89 -0.62
N LYS A 349 13.34 -18.09 -1.65
CA LYS A 349 13.04 -19.43 -2.22
C LYS A 349 14.30 -20.12 -2.71
N GLU A 350 15.12 -19.43 -3.49
CA GLU A 350 16.36 -19.98 -4.04
C GLU A 350 17.35 -20.38 -2.95
N TYR A 351 17.43 -19.59 -1.89
CA TYR A 351 18.32 -19.86 -0.76
C TYR A 351 17.84 -21.08 0.05
N ASN A 352 16.56 -21.19 0.36
CA ASN A 352 16.01 -22.33 1.08
C ASN A 352 16.03 -23.63 0.26
N GLY A 353 15.83 -23.57 -1.05
CA GLY A 353 15.92 -24.72 -1.94
C GLY A 353 17.31 -25.35 -2.01
N ARG A 354 18.37 -24.61 -1.70
CA ARG A 354 19.75 -25.10 -1.69
C ARG A 354 20.17 -25.83 -0.40
N TRP A 355 19.39 -25.74 0.68
CA TRP A 355 19.68 -26.38 1.95
C TRP A 355 19.21 -27.85 2.05
N VAL A 356 18.40 -28.31 1.09
CA VAL A 356 17.83 -29.66 1.12
C VAL A 356 18.89 -30.76 0.90
N ASP A 357 20.04 -30.42 0.29
CA ASP A 357 21.09 -31.40 -0.05
C ASP A 357 22.34 -31.38 0.85
N GLY A 358 22.33 -30.65 1.97
CA GLY A 358 23.42 -30.71 2.96
C GLY A 358 24.80 -30.20 2.50
N GLN A 359 24.91 -29.58 1.33
CA GLN A 359 26.13 -28.98 0.83
C GLN A 359 25.93 -27.48 0.61
N MET A 360 26.69 -26.68 1.36
CA MET A 360 26.75 -25.22 1.25
C MET A 360 27.50 -24.81 -0.02
N TRP A 361 26.77 -24.37 -1.07
CA TRP A 361 27.36 -23.67 -2.19
C TRP A 361 27.26 -22.18 -1.93
N ILE A 362 28.34 -21.57 -1.48
CA ILE A 362 28.45 -20.11 -1.39
C ILE A 362 28.74 -19.62 -2.81
N THR A 363 27.74 -19.08 -3.49
CA THR A 363 27.97 -18.23 -4.66
C THR A 363 28.08 -16.80 -4.17
N PHE A 364 29.29 -16.29 -4.09
CA PHE A 364 29.53 -14.85 -4.02
C PHE A 364 29.10 -14.26 -5.36
N ASN A 365 28.25 -13.23 -5.35
CA ASN A 365 28.14 -12.41 -6.53
C ASN A 365 29.39 -11.54 -6.62
N GLU A 366 29.76 -11.13 -7.85
CA GLU A 366 31.05 -10.53 -8.20
C GLU A 366 31.43 -9.24 -7.43
N ASN A 367 30.57 -8.73 -6.56
CA ASN A 367 30.77 -7.46 -5.84
C ASN A 367 31.14 -7.59 -4.37
N ASN A 368 31.35 -8.80 -3.81
CA ASN A 368 31.80 -8.99 -2.41
C ASN A 368 31.05 -8.15 -1.34
N GLU A 369 29.81 -7.78 -1.56
CA GLU A 369 29.01 -7.07 -0.58
C GLU A 369 28.21 -8.07 0.25
N PHE A 370 28.48 -8.01 1.59
CA PHE A 370 27.79 -8.76 2.63
C PHE A 370 26.41 -8.16 2.89
#